data_589e7f80d07ffdc2a56f44d79a9c886e
#
_entry.id   589e7f80d07ffdc2a56f44d79a9c886e
#
_cell.length_a   1.000
_cell.length_b   1.000
_cell.length_c   1.000
_cell.angle_alpha   90.00
_cell.angle_beta   90.00
_cell.angle_gamma   90.00
#
_symmetry.space_group_name_H-M   'P 1'
#
loop_
_entity.id
_entity.type
_entity.pdbx_description
1 polymer ?
#
loop_
_entity_poly.entity_id
_entity_poly.type
_entity_poly.pdbx_seq_one_letter_code
_entity_poly.pdbx_strand_id
1 'polypeptide(L)'
;MSFTYDPATDAGKVRLLISDTQDANHIFEDAEIQSFMDIQGDPRLAAAMALESIASSQILLLKVIGMTNGISTHGDKMGKALQDLAESLRKRVDEDYAFDWAEMVSNSFSERDRIYKQFLRGAI
;
A
#
# COMPACT_ATOMS: atom_id res chain seq x y z
N MET A 1 -19.45 16.85 -2.28
CA MET A 1 -18.72 15.61 -2.66
C MET A 1 -17.54 16.00 -3.49
N SER A 2 -16.36 15.74 -2.98
CA SER A 2 -15.16 16.10 -3.70
C SER A 2 -14.45 14.84 -4.19
N PHE A 3 -14.16 14.83 -5.48
CA PHE A 3 -13.35 13.82 -6.11
C PHE A 3 -12.26 14.51 -6.92
N THR A 4 -11.02 14.18 -6.60
CA THR A 4 -9.85 14.64 -7.35
C THR A 4 -8.96 13.45 -7.62
N TYR A 5 -8.52 13.31 -8.85
CA TYR A 5 -7.56 12.30 -9.22
C TYR A 5 -6.35 12.95 -9.88
N ASP A 6 -5.24 12.95 -9.15
CA ASP A 6 -3.94 13.38 -9.65
C ASP A 6 -2.91 12.34 -9.22
N PRO A 7 -2.41 11.49 -10.15
CA PRO A 7 -1.47 10.43 -9.79
C PRO A 7 -0.11 10.92 -9.30
N ALA A 8 0.16 12.20 -9.38
CA ALA A 8 1.38 12.79 -8.81
C ALA A 8 1.28 12.99 -7.29
N THR A 9 0.07 13.05 -6.74
CA THR A 9 -0.15 13.19 -5.30
C THR A 9 -0.25 11.83 -4.62
N ASP A 10 0.00 11.79 -3.31
CA ASP A 10 -0.12 10.56 -2.53
C ASP A 10 -1.56 10.03 -2.55
N ALA A 11 -2.54 10.91 -2.42
CA ALA A 11 -3.95 10.54 -2.52
C ALA A 11 -4.29 9.96 -3.90
N GLY A 12 -3.76 10.57 -4.96
CA GLY A 12 -3.92 10.05 -6.32
C GLY A 12 -3.28 8.68 -6.51
N LYS A 13 -2.13 8.44 -5.90
CA LYS A 13 -1.47 7.12 -5.93
C LYS A 13 -2.33 6.06 -5.24
N VAL A 14 -2.95 6.38 -4.12
CA VAL A 14 -3.89 5.48 -3.44
C VAL A 14 -5.06 5.15 -4.37
N ARG A 15 -5.66 6.16 -5.01
CA ARG A 15 -6.75 5.95 -5.96
C ARG A 15 -6.33 5.05 -7.12
N LEU A 16 -5.14 5.28 -7.66
CA LEU A 16 -4.61 4.44 -8.74
C LEU A 16 -4.46 2.99 -8.31
N LEU A 17 -3.93 2.74 -7.12
CA LEU A 17 -3.71 1.39 -6.61
C LEU A 17 -5.01 0.63 -6.35
N ILE A 18 -6.07 1.33 -5.95
CA ILE A 18 -7.38 0.71 -5.72
C ILE A 18 -8.31 0.81 -6.93
N SER A 19 -7.85 1.39 -8.02
CA SER A 19 -8.62 1.58 -9.26
C SER A 19 -9.84 2.48 -9.09
N ASP A 20 -9.80 3.43 -8.15
CA ASP A 20 -10.85 4.40 -7.89
C ASP A 20 -10.53 5.74 -8.58
N THR A 21 -10.51 5.71 -9.91
CA THR A 21 -9.98 6.81 -10.73
C THR A 21 -11.03 7.58 -11.53
N GLN A 22 -12.29 7.21 -11.41
CA GLN A 22 -13.39 7.84 -12.17
C GLN A 22 -14.34 8.58 -11.25
N ASP A 23 -14.59 9.86 -11.55
CA ASP A 23 -15.48 10.70 -10.77
C ASP A 23 -16.91 10.14 -10.72
N ALA A 24 -17.43 9.66 -11.84
CA ALA A 24 -18.81 9.16 -11.93
C ALA A 24 -19.08 7.97 -11.01
N ASN A 25 -18.07 7.16 -10.74
CA ASN A 25 -18.20 5.91 -9.99
C ASN A 25 -17.18 5.81 -8.85
N HIS A 26 -16.77 6.93 -8.28
CA HIS A 26 -15.78 6.88 -7.20
C HIS A 26 -16.36 6.21 -5.97
N ILE A 27 -15.50 5.47 -5.27
CA ILE A 27 -15.84 4.70 -4.08
C ILE A 27 -15.63 5.55 -2.82
N PHE A 28 -14.52 6.26 -2.76
CA PHE A 28 -14.14 7.08 -1.61
C PHE A 28 -14.08 8.56 -1.99
N GLU A 29 -14.48 9.40 -1.05
CA GLU A 29 -14.27 10.84 -1.15
C GLU A 29 -12.80 11.18 -0.90
N ASP A 30 -12.36 12.36 -1.34
CA ASP A 30 -10.99 12.83 -1.11
C ASP A 30 -10.61 12.83 0.36
N ALA A 31 -11.54 13.24 1.23
CA ALA A 31 -11.30 13.25 2.68
C ALA A 31 -11.07 11.84 3.24
N GLU A 32 -11.75 10.85 2.72
CA GLU A 32 -11.59 9.46 3.15
C GLU A 32 -10.22 8.92 2.72
N ILE A 33 -9.83 9.18 1.49
CA ILE A 33 -8.50 8.80 0.98
C ILE A 33 -7.40 9.48 1.80
N GLN A 34 -7.56 10.76 2.10
CA GLN A 34 -6.59 11.48 2.92
C GLN A 34 -6.52 10.90 4.34
N SER A 35 -7.65 10.47 4.90
CA SER A 35 -7.66 9.80 6.20
C SER A 35 -6.88 8.49 6.19
N PHE A 36 -7.00 7.69 5.15
CA PHE A 36 -6.18 6.48 5.01
C PHE A 36 -4.69 6.82 4.94
N MET A 37 -4.33 7.87 4.21
CA MET A 37 -2.94 8.34 4.14
C MET A 37 -2.43 8.82 5.51
N ASP A 38 -3.24 9.57 6.24
CA ASP A 38 -2.87 10.09 7.56
C ASP A 38 -2.65 8.96 8.57
N ILE A 39 -3.45 7.89 8.49
CA ILE A 39 -3.32 6.74 9.39
C ILE A 39 -2.09 5.91 9.04
N GLN A 40 -1.85 5.63 7.77
CA GLN A 40 -0.83 4.68 7.34
C GLN A 40 0.52 5.33 6.98
N GLY A 41 0.51 6.54 6.47
CA GLY A 41 1.72 7.27 6.08
C GLY A 41 2.39 6.83 4.78
N ASP A 42 1.93 5.75 4.15
CA ASP A 42 2.46 5.22 2.88
C ASP A 42 1.30 4.95 1.92
N PRO A 43 1.36 5.39 0.66
CA PRO A 43 0.27 5.16 -0.29
C PRO A 43 -0.09 3.69 -0.47
N ARG A 44 0.88 2.78 -0.44
CA ARG A 44 0.61 1.35 -0.59
C ARG A 44 -0.13 0.79 0.63
N LEU A 45 0.26 1.20 1.83
CA LEU A 45 -0.43 0.80 3.06
C LEU A 45 -1.82 1.42 3.15
N ALA A 46 -1.95 2.68 2.73
CA ALA A 46 -3.25 3.35 2.65
C ALA A 46 -4.19 2.65 1.66
N ALA A 47 -3.67 2.26 0.50
CA ALA A 47 -4.42 1.48 -0.49
C ALA A 47 -4.84 0.12 0.07
N ALA A 48 -3.98 -0.57 0.79
CA ALA A 48 -4.30 -1.83 1.44
C ALA A 48 -5.42 -1.66 2.47
N MET A 49 -5.36 -0.60 3.27
CA MET A 49 -6.41 -0.29 4.24
C MET A 49 -7.75 0.01 3.55
N ALA A 50 -7.72 0.77 2.46
CA ALA A 50 -8.90 1.07 1.67
C ALA A 50 -9.53 -0.20 1.09
N LEU A 51 -8.73 -1.12 0.55
CA LEU A 51 -9.20 -2.38 0.01
C LEU A 51 -9.81 -3.27 1.11
N GLU A 52 -9.20 -3.31 2.28
CA GLU A 52 -9.74 -4.04 3.43
C GLU A 52 -11.07 -3.44 3.88
N SER A 53 -11.20 -2.12 3.85
CA SER A 53 -12.45 -1.43 4.18
C SER A 53 -13.57 -1.80 3.20
N ILE A 54 -13.28 -1.88 1.91
CA ILE A 54 -14.23 -2.34 0.89
C ILE A 54 -14.64 -3.79 1.17
N ALA A 55 -13.69 -4.67 1.42
CA ALA A 55 -13.94 -6.09 1.64
C ALA A 55 -14.78 -6.33 2.91
N SER A 56 -14.59 -5.49 3.93
CA SER A 56 -15.30 -5.61 5.21
C SER A 56 -16.71 -5.00 5.18
N SER A 57 -16.97 -4.07 4.26
CA SER A 57 -18.24 -3.37 4.16
C SER A 57 -19.11 -3.98 3.08
N GLN A 58 -20.27 -4.53 3.45
CA GLN A 58 -21.21 -5.07 2.47
C GLN A 58 -21.68 -4.00 1.49
N ILE A 59 -21.87 -2.77 1.95
CA ILE A 59 -22.34 -1.67 1.12
C ILE A 59 -21.29 -1.32 0.05
N LEU A 60 -20.04 -1.15 0.45
CA LEU A 60 -18.95 -0.82 -0.48
C LEU A 60 -18.68 -1.98 -1.43
N LEU A 61 -18.74 -3.21 -0.95
CA LEU A 61 -18.53 -4.38 -1.78
C LEU A 61 -19.63 -4.51 -2.85
N LEU A 62 -20.90 -4.28 -2.49
CA LEU A 62 -22.00 -4.25 -3.44
C LEU A 62 -21.83 -3.14 -4.48
N LYS A 63 -21.34 -1.98 -4.06
CA LYS A 63 -21.05 -0.87 -4.96
C LYS A 63 -19.99 -1.25 -6.00
N VAL A 64 -18.91 -1.89 -5.57
CA VAL A 64 -17.84 -2.37 -6.46
C VAL A 64 -18.38 -3.41 -7.42
N ILE A 65 -19.14 -4.37 -6.95
CA ILE A 65 -19.78 -5.40 -7.79
C ILE A 65 -20.70 -4.76 -8.83
N GLY A 66 -21.49 -3.76 -8.42
CA GLY A 66 -22.36 -3.03 -9.33
C GLY A 66 -21.58 -2.30 -10.44
N MET A 67 -20.40 -1.80 -10.13
CA MET A 67 -19.53 -1.13 -11.11
C MET A 67 -18.94 -2.09 -12.15
N THR A 68 -18.87 -3.37 -11.87
CA THR A 68 -18.41 -4.40 -12.79
C THR A 68 -19.53 -5.03 -13.60
N ASN A 69 -20.59 -4.28 -13.86
CA ASN A 69 -21.76 -4.68 -14.66
C ASN A 69 -22.61 -5.82 -14.07
N GLY A 70 -22.59 -5.96 -12.77
CA GLY A 70 -23.51 -6.85 -12.07
C GLY A 70 -23.35 -8.33 -12.37
N ILE A 71 -22.23 -8.73 -12.95
CA ILE A 71 -22.00 -10.11 -13.35
C ILE A 71 -21.71 -11.00 -12.16
N SER A 72 -21.43 -10.44 -11.01
CA SER A 72 -20.92 -11.23 -9.91
C SER A 72 -21.97 -11.55 -8.87
N THR A 73 -22.37 -12.80 -8.83
CA THR A 73 -23.05 -13.43 -7.70
C THR A 73 -22.05 -13.90 -6.65
N HIS A 74 -20.78 -13.58 -6.81
CA HIS A 74 -19.68 -14.09 -5.98
C HIS A 74 -19.06 -13.00 -5.11
N GLY A 75 -19.87 -12.35 -4.26
CA GLY A 75 -19.39 -11.35 -3.32
C GLY A 75 -18.28 -11.86 -2.40
N ASP A 76 -18.35 -13.12 -1.98
CA ASP A 76 -17.33 -13.74 -1.13
C ASP A 76 -15.97 -13.81 -1.85
N LYS A 77 -15.99 -14.18 -3.11
CA LYS A 77 -14.76 -14.25 -3.94
C LYS A 77 -14.18 -12.87 -4.17
N MET A 78 -15.03 -11.86 -4.42
CA MET A 78 -14.58 -10.49 -4.60
C MET A 78 -13.96 -9.95 -3.31
N GLY A 79 -14.60 -10.17 -2.17
CA GLY A 79 -14.07 -9.76 -0.87
C GLY A 79 -12.72 -10.40 -0.58
N LYS A 80 -12.58 -11.69 -0.87
CA LYS A 80 -11.32 -12.40 -0.70
C LYS A 80 -10.25 -11.87 -1.66
N ALA A 81 -10.60 -11.61 -2.91
CA ALA A 81 -9.66 -11.04 -3.88
C ALA A 81 -9.14 -9.68 -3.44
N LEU A 82 -10.00 -8.82 -2.89
CA LEU A 82 -9.60 -7.53 -2.36
C LEU A 82 -8.69 -7.66 -1.15
N GLN A 83 -8.98 -8.60 -0.25
CA GLN A 83 -8.13 -8.89 0.90
C GLN A 83 -6.76 -9.44 0.46
N ASP A 84 -6.72 -10.32 -0.51
CA ASP A 84 -5.48 -10.87 -1.06
C ASP A 84 -4.63 -9.77 -1.70
N LEU A 85 -5.25 -8.83 -2.41
CA LEU A 85 -4.55 -7.70 -2.99
C LEU A 85 -4.00 -6.77 -1.89
N ALA A 86 -4.77 -6.51 -0.85
CA ALA A 86 -4.33 -5.72 0.29
C ALA A 86 -3.13 -6.35 0.99
N GLU A 87 -3.18 -7.65 1.21
CA GLU A 87 -2.08 -8.41 1.79
C GLU A 87 -0.83 -8.36 0.92
N SER A 88 -0.99 -8.49 -0.39
CA SER A 88 0.10 -8.37 -1.36
C SER A 88 0.77 -7.00 -1.30
N LEU A 89 -0.01 -5.92 -1.19
CA LEU A 89 0.52 -4.57 -1.06
C LEU A 89 1.31 -4.40 0.23
N ARG A 90 0.80 -4.90 1.35
CA ARG A 90 1.48 -4.86 2.64
C ARG A 90 2.80 -5.65 2.59
N LYS A 91 2.78 -6.81 1.98
CA LYS A 91 3.96 -7.66 1.83
C LYS A 91 5.06 -6.97 1.03
N ARG A 92 4.70 -6.27 -0.04
CA ARG A 92 5.67 -5.52 -0.84
C ARG A 92 6.33 -4.40 -0.03
N VAL A 93 5.57 -3.71 0.81
CA VAL A 93 6.13 -2.69 1.69
C VAL A 93 7.09 -3.31 2.70
N ASP A 94 6.70 -4.42 3.32
CA ASP A 94 7.54 -5.13 4.29
C ASP A 94 8.83 -5.63 3.65
N GLU A 95 8.76 -6.16 2.44
CA GLU A 95 9.94 -6.61 1.69
C GLU A 95 10.88 -5.44 1.37
N ASP A 96 10.36 -4.29 0.97
CA ASP A 96 11.17 -3.10 0.72
C ASP A 96 11.88 -2.63 1.99
N TYR A 97 11.18 -2.58 3.12
CA TYR A 97 11.78 -2.21 4.40
C TYR A 97 12.82 -3.23 4.86
N ALA A 98 12.56 -4.52 4.68
CA ALA A 98 13.50 -5.57 5.02
C ALA A 98 14.77 -5.49 4.17
N PHE A 99 14.63 -5.16 2.89
CA PHE A 99 15.76 -4.95 1.99
C PHE A 99 16.59 -3.73 2.41
N ASP A 100 15.97 -2.61 2.70
CA ASP A 100 16.64 -1.41 3.17
C ASP A 100 17.39 -1.67 4.48
N TRP A 101 16.77 -2.40 5.41
CA TRP A 101 17.40 -2.79 6.66
C TRP A 101 18.61 -3.69 6.43
N ALA A 102 18.49 -4.69 5.58
CA ALA A 102 19.56 -5.61 5.26
C ALA A 102 20.75 -4.87 4.62
N GLU A 103 20.50 -3.94 3.72
CA GLU A 103 21.52 -3.12 3.09
C GLU A 103 22.23 -2.23 4.11
N MET A 104 21.48 -1.59 5.00
CA MET A 104 22.02 -0.74 6.05
C MET A 104 22.91 -1.54 7.02
N VAL A 105 22.48 -2.72 7.42
CA VAL A 105 23.23 -3.60 8.31
C VAL A 105 24.49 -4.11 7.60
N SER A 106 24.40 -4.49 6.33
CA SER A 106 25.53 -4.95 5.53
C SER A 106 26.62 -3.87 5.42
N ASN A 107 26.22 -2.63 5.13
CA ASN A 107 27.15 -1.51 5.06
C ASN A 107 27.83 -1.24 6.39
N SER A 108 27.09 -1.31 7.48
CA SER A 108 27.61 -1.13 8.83
C SER A 108 28.65 -2.17 9.19
N PHE A 109 28.42 -3.43 8.86
CA PHE A 109 29.38 -4.53 9.07
C PHE A 109 30.63 -4.34 8.21
N SER A 110 30.50 -3.92 6.97
CA SER A 110 31.61 -3.68 6.08
C SER A 110 32.55 -2.60 6.62
N GLU A 111 32.00 -1.51 7.16
CA GLU A 111 32.77 -0.44 7.76
C GLU A 111 33.49 -0.90 9.02
N ARG A 112 32.82 -1.63 9.89
CA ARG A 112 33.42 -2.18 11.11
C ARG A 112 34.59 -3.11 10.79
N ASP A 113 34.42 -3.97 9.80
CA ASP A 113 35.47 -4.89 9.37
C ASP A 113 36.68 -4.14 8.83
N ARG A 114 36.45 -3.10 8.04
CA ARG A 114 37.53 -2.25 7.50
C ARG A 114 38.29 -1.55 8.63
N ILE A 115 37.60 -0.95 9.58
CA ILE A 115 38.20 -0.27 10.73
C ILE A 115 39.00 -1.25 11.57
N TYR A 116 38.46 -2.44 11.82
CA TYR A 116 39.13 -3.48 12.59
C TYR A 116 40.43 -3.94 11.91
N LYS A 117 40.40 -4.14 10.61
CA LYS A 117 41.59 -4.48 9.82
C LYS A 117 42.64 -3.39 9.86
N GLN A 118 42.25 -2.13 9.78
CA GLN A 118 43.17 -1.00 9.92
C GLN A 118 43.80 -0.95 11.32
N PHE A 119 43.01 -1.18 12.34
CA PHE A 119 43.48 -1.23 13.72
C PHE A 119 44.55 -2.32 13.91
N LEU A 120 44.29 -3.53 13.38
CA LEU A 120 45.24 -4.62 13.45
C LEU A 120 46.57 -4.29 12.75
N ARG A 121 46.49 -3.60 11.61
CA ARG A 121 47.69 -3.16 10.88
C ARG A 121 48.48 -2.12 11.63
N GLY A 122 47.79 -1.22 12.34
CA GLY A 122 48.42 -0.17 13.13
C GLY A 122 49.01 -0.66 14.45
N ALA A 123 48.64 -1.84 14.89
CA ALA A 123 49.10 -2.42 16.16
C ALA A 123 50.45 -3.17 16.03
N ILE A 124 50.96 -3.22 14.81
CA ILE A 124 52.26 -3.89 14.53
C ILE A 124 53.38 -2.79 14.47
#